data_a0ccd17229bc6e357b3de991526ed87d
#
_entry.id   a0ccd17229bc6e357b3de991526ed87d
#
_cell.length_a   1.000
_cell.length_b   1.000
_cell.length_c   1.000
_cell.angle_alpha   90.00
_cell.angle_beta   90.00
_cell.angle_gamma   90.00
#
_symmetry.space_group_name_H-M   'P 1'
#
loop_
_entity.id
_entity.type
_entity.pdbx_description
1 polymer ?
#
loop_
_entity_poly.entity_id
_entity_poly.type
_entity_poly.pdbx_seq_one_letter_code
_entity_poly.pdbx_strand_id
1 'polypeptide(L)'
;MKRSNFFLPTLKENPVDAKIVSHRLMLRSGMIRQSSAGIYSWLPLGVKVLNNIESIVIEEQNKISQQILMPTIQDANIWKKSGRYEDYGKEMLKILDRNKREMIYGPTNEELVTEIFSNNVMSYKDLPMNLFHIQWKFRDEIRPRFGVMRGREFLMKDAYSFDLNEEEAIFSYNRMFVNYLNIFKKMGLQSIPVKADTGPIGGDLSHEFVVIAETGESKIFCDSKVLEQNINDIDYDDKTSVNNAVNLWTSFYASSEETLDKEEYLALVKEGNRIEKNAIEVGHLFYFGDKYSLPLDASVINKEGKRIFVKMGSYGIGISRLAAAIIEVFHDEKGICWPENIAPFKVGIVNLRQNDKNCEKVSESIYDNLCKLGLSVLYDDRNEGAGSKLADMDLIGIPWQIRIGPNSLKNNYIELKQRQSSEVNEISVSEIINEVQKKIT
;
A
#
# COMPACT_ATOMS: atom_id res chain seq x y z
N MET A 1 -15.17 11.62 -15.15
CA MET A 1 -15.11 12.88 -14.33
C MET A 1 -14.59 14.01 -15.22
N LYS A 2 -15.27 15.15 -15.25
CA LYS A 2 -14.77 16.36 -15.93
C LYS A 2 -13.86 17.16 -14.99
N ARG A 3 -12.76 17.70 -15.50
CA ARG A 3 -11.77 18.46 -14.73
C ARG A 3 -12.37 19.74 -14.11
N SER A 4 -13.28 20.40 -14.82
CA SER A 4 -14.00 21.58 -14.34
C SER A 4 -14.82 21.33 -13.05
N ASN A 5 -15.26 20.10 -12.84
CA ASN A 5 -16.07 19.67 -11.69
C ASN A 5 -15.28 18.85 -10.67
N PHE A 6 -13.96 18.72 -10.83
CA PHE A 6 -13.10 17.91 -9.96
C PHE A 6 -12.15 18.81 -9.17
N PHE A 7 -12.26 18.79 -7.85
CA PHE A 7 -11.35 19.53 -6.99
C PHE A 7 -9.94 18.97 -7.05
N LEU A 8 -9.12 19.55 -7.90
CA LEU A 8 -7.74 19.14 -8.17
C LEU A 8 -6.81 20.36 -8.20
N PRO A 9 -6.38 20.86 -7.04
CA PRO A 9 -5.55 22.07 -6.94
C PRO A 9 -4.07 21.75 -7.21
N THR A 10 -3.69 21.60 -8.49
CA THR A 10 -2.30 21.39 -8.90
C THR A 10 -1.43 22.62 -8.62
N LEU A 11 -0.15 22.39 -8.31
CA LEU A 11 0.83 23.44 -8.07
C LEU A 11 1.91 23.39 -9.17
N LYS A 12 2.26 24.54 -9.70
CA LYS A 12 3.34 24.67 -10.71
C LYS A 12 4.72 24.54 -10.07
N GLU A 13 4.89 25.15 -8.90
CA GLU A 13 6.17 25.22 -8.20
C GLU A 13 6.33 24.08 -7.19
N ASN A 14 7.57 23.73 -6.87
CA ASN A 14 7.89 22.77 -5.85
C ASN A 14 7.73 23.39 -4.44
N PRO A 15 6.97 22.77 -3.53
CA PRO A 15 6.90 23.22 -2.15
C PRO A 15 8.29 23.14 -1.48
N VAL A 16 8.68 24.17 -0.76
CA VAL A 16 10.03 24.33 -0.17
C VAL A 16 10.36 23.21 0.82
N ASP A 17 9.36 22.75 1.58
CA ASP A 17 9.54 21.74 2.64
C ASP A 17 9.50 20.29 2.12
N ALA A 18 9.15 20.08 0.85
CA ALA A 18 9.03 18.74 0.25
C ALA A 18 10.38 18.27 -0.32
N LYS A 19 11.17 17.60 0.53
CA LYS A 19 12.54 17.16 0.19
C LYS A 19 12.59 15.96 -0.75
N ILE A 20 11.70 14.95 -0.54
CA ILE A 20 11.65 13.73 -1.35
C ILE A 20 10.65 13.86 -2.49
N VAL A 21 10.82 13.00 -3.50
CA VAL A 21 10.05 13.06 -4.75
C VAL A 21 8.56 12.81 -4.49
N SER A 22 8.21 11.77 -3.74
CA SER A 22 6.81 11.44 -3.46
C SER A 22 6.09 12.58 -2.75
N HIS A 23 6.68 13.16 -1.70
CA HIS A 23 6.07 14.27 -0.96
C HIS A 23 5.83 15.48 -1.88
N ARG A 24 6.84 15.83 -2.70
CA ARG A 24 6.77 16.92 -3.67
C ARG A 24 5.68 16.68 -4.71
N LEU A 25 5.65 15.50 -5.32
CA LEU A 25 4.66 15.17 -6.36
C LEU A 25 3.24 15.04 -5.82
N MET A 26 3.05 14.48 -4.63
CA MET A 26 1.73 14.39 -3.97
C MET A 26 1.15 15.78 -3.66
N LEU A 27 1.98 16.72 -3.20
CA LEU A 27 1.54 18.10 -2.97
C LEU A 27 1.25 18.82 -4.30
N ARG A 28 2.15 18.68 -5.30
CA ARG A 28 1.99 19.34 -6.61
C ARG A 28 0.80 18.81 -7.39
N SER A 29 0.59 17.52 -7.40
CA SER A 29 -0.55 16.89 -8.08
C SER A 29 -1.90 17.12 -7.40
N GLY A 30 -1.92 17.75 -6.22
CA GLY A 30 -3.17 17.95 -5.48
C GLY A 30 -3.75 16.68 -4.86
N MET A 31 -2.91 15.72 -4.48
CA MET A 31 -3.34 14.51 -3.76
C MET A 31 -3.53 14.77 -2.28
N ILE A 32 -2.65 15.57 -1.69
CA ILE A 32 -2.64 15.84 -0.25
C ILE A 32 -2.44 17.32 0.06
N ARG A 33 -2.82 17.71 1.29
CA ARG A 33 -2.43 18.97 1.93
C ARG A 33 -2.07 18.70 3.37
N GLN A 34 -1.00 19.33 3.85
CA GLN A 34 -0.57 19.21 5.23
C GLN A 34 -1.51 20.03 6.14
N SER A 35 -2.07 19.37 7.17
CA SER A 35 -2.89 20.01 8.21
C SER A 35 -2.04 20.41 9.40
N SER A 36 -1.13 19.54 9.82
CA SER A 36 -0.08 19.81 10.82
C SER A 36 1.11 18.88 10.58
N ALA A 37 2.17 19.00 11.38
CA ALA A 37 3.35 18.15 11.22
C ALA A 37 2.98 16.66 11.26
N GLY A 38 3.24 15.95 10.15
CA GLY A 38 2.96 14.52 10.01
C GLY A 38 1.47 14.15 9.88
N ILE A 39 0.57 15.13 9.70
CA ILE A 39 -0.88 14.90 9.52
C ILE A 39 -1.32 15.56 8.21
N TYR A 40 -2.00 14.79 7.34
CA TYR A 40 -2.34 15.21 6.01
C TYR A 40 -3.83 15.02 5.70
N SER A 41 -4.42 16.00 5.04
CA SER A 41 -5.72 15.85 4.38
C SER A 41 -5.49 15.20 3.02
N TRP A 42 -6.23 14.14 2.72
CA TRP A 42 -6.23 13.48 1.42
C TRP A 42 -7.33 14.10 0.55
N LEU A 43 -6.93 14.70 -0.57
CA LEU A 43 -7.85 15.32 -1.52
C LEU A 43 -8.41 14.29 -2.51
N PRO A 44 -9.43 14.62 -3.32
CA PRO A 44 -10.14 13.65 -4.15
C PRO A 44 -9.24 12.76 -5.03
N LEU A 45 -8.14 13.30 -5.58
CA LEU A 45 -7.18 12.50 -6.36
C LEU A 45 -6.46 11.48 -5.46
N GLY A 46 -6.01 11.91 -4.29
CA GLY A 46 -5.32 11.04 -3.34
C GLY A 46 -6.22 9.94 -2.77
N VAL A 47 -7.49 10.27 -2.48
CA VAL A 47 -8.49 9.27 -2.02
C VAL A 47 -8.71 8.19 -3.08
N LYS A 48 -8.75 8.54 -4.37
CA LYS A 48 -8.87 7.53 -5.43
C LYS A 48 -7.68 6.55 -5.44
N VAL A 49 -6.47 7.06 -5.24
CA VAL A 49 -5.27 6.20 -5.15
C VAL A 49 -5.33 5.30 -3.91
N LEU A 50 -5.71 5.84 -2.74
CA LEU A 50 -5.90 5.03 -1.53
C LEU A 50 -6.92 3.91 -1.76
N ASN A 51 -8.09 4.24 -2.33
CA ASN A 51 -9.14 3.25 -2.59
C ASN A 51 -8.68 2.14 -3.55
N ASN A 52 -7.86 2.46 -4.56
CA ASN A 52 -7.32 1.46 -5.47
C ASN A 52 -6.31 0.54 -4.75
N ILE A 53 -5.44 1.10 -3.91
CA ILE A 53 -4.52 0.32 -3.07
C ILE A 53 -5.31 -0.59 -2.10
N GLU A 54 -6.29 -0.02 -1.39
CA GLU A 54 -7.17 -0.76 -0.48
C GLU A 54 -7.89 -1.91 -1.19
N SER A 55 -8.42 -1.66 -2.39
CA SER A 55 -9.14 -2.69 -3.17
C SER A 55 -8.26 -3.90 -3.48
N ILE A 56 -7.00 -3.67 -3.88
CA ILE A 56 -6.04 -4.75 -4.14
C ILE A 56 -5.73 -5.52 -2.84
N VAL A 57 -5.52 -4.80 -1.74
CA VAL A 57 -5.23 -5.42 -0.45
C VAL A 57 -6.41 -6.24 0.04
N ILE A 58 -7.63 -5.70 -0.04
CA ILE A 58 -8.87 -6.41 0.38
C ILE A 58 -9.09 -7.65 -0.47
N GLU A 59 -8.94 -7.55 -1.79
CA GLU A 59 -9.11 -8.68 -2.71
C GLU A 59 -8.17 -9.85 -2.34
N GLU A 60 -6.89 -9.56 -2.10
CA GLU A 60 -5.91 -10.59 -1.74
C GLU A 60 -6.11 -11.12 -0.31
N GLN A 61 -6.39 -10.22 0.65
CA GLN A 61 -6.59 -10.63 2.05
C GLN A 61 -7.84 -11.51 2.22
N ASN A 62 -8.92 -11.25 1.48
CA ASN A 62 -10.14 -12.05 1.52
C ASN A 62 -9.95 -13.51 1.10
N LYS A 63 -8.83 -13.85 0.45
CA LYS A 63 -8.50 -15.25 0.12
C LYS A 63 -8.05 -16.07 1.34
N ILE A 64 -7.56 -15.40 2.39
CA ILE A 64 -6.96 -16.07 3.56
C ILE A 64 -7.46 -15.53 4.92
N SER A 65 -8.21 -14.44 4.94
CA SER A 65 -8.62 -13.74 6.16
C SER A 65 -10.03 -13.17 6.03
N GLN A 66 -10.68 -12.88 7.15
CA GLN A 66 -12.00 -12.23 7.20
C GLN A 66 -11.85 -10.76 7.61
N GLN A 67 -12.57 -9.87 6.91
CA GLN A 67 -12.53 -8.46 7.23
C GLN A 67 -13.42 -8.12 8.43
N ILE A 68 -12.87 -7.37 9.38
CA ILE A 68 -13.60 -6.75 10.51
C ILE A 68 -13.31 -5.25 10.54
N LEU A 69 -14.04 -4.51 11.35
CA LEU A 69 -13.75 -3.10 11.64
C LEU A 69 -13.79 -2.87 13.15
N MET A 70 -12.65 -2.49 13.70
CA MET A 70 -12.50 -2.21 15.13
C MET A 70 -12.46 -0.70 15.40
N PRO A 71 -12.81 -0.23 16.61
CA PRO A 71 -12.75 1.19 16.95
C PRO A 71 -11.31 1.74 16.96
N THR A 72 -11.16 3.04 16.65
CA THR A 72 -9.87 3.75 16.76
C THR A 72 -9.53 4.10 18.20
N ILE A 73 -10.56 4.40 19.01
CA ILE A 73 -10.39 4.70 20.43
C ILE A 73 -10.56 3.41 21.22
N GLN A 74 -9.57 3.09 22.04
CA GLN A 74 -9.47 1.85 22.79
C GLN A 74 -9.40 2.14 24.30
N ASP A 75 -9.92 1.22 25.10
CA ASP A 75 -9.78 1.27 26.57
C ASP A 75 -8.32 1.02 26.96
N ALA A 76 -7.75 1.90 27.77
CA ALA A 76 -6.37 1.74 28.25
C ALA A 76 -6.15 0.49 29.09
N ASN A 77 -7.21 -0.09 29.69
CA ASN A 77 -7.07 -1.28 30.53
C ASN A 77 -6.60 -2.53 29.79
N ILE A 78 -6.99 -2.71 28.50
CA ILE A 78 -6.51 -3.85 27.71
C ILE A 78 -5.00 -3.74 27.46
N TRP A 79 -4.49 -2.53 27.26
CA TRP A 79 -3.07 -2.25 27.10
C TRP A 79 -2.27 -2.39 28.39
N LYS A 80 -2.89 -2.06 29.55
CA LYS A 80 -2.31 -2.31 30.87
C LYS A 80 -2.19 -3.82 31.16
N LYS A 81 -3.19 -4.60 30.75
CA LYS A 81 -3.17 -6.08 30.90
C LYS A 81 -2.05 -6.72 30.07
N SER A 82 -1.80 -6.26 28.85
CA SER A 82 -0.69 -6.77 28.02
C SER A 82 0.69 -6.28 28.46
N GLY A 83 0.75 -5.27 29.35
CA GLY A 83 1.99 -4.60 29.76
C GLY A 83 2.48 -3.51 28.81
N ARG A 84 1.88 -3.39 27.61
CA ARG A 84 2.35 -2.44 26.57
C ARG A 84 1.98 -0.98 26.80
N TYR A 85 1.10 -0.68 27.77
CA TYR A 85 0.68 0.69 28.06
C TYR A 85 1.85 1.61 28.43
N GLU A 86 2.82 1.09 29.18
CA GLU A 86 4.03 1.83 29.52
C GLU A 86 5.16 1.60 28.51
N ASP A 87 5.32 0.38 27.99
CA ASP A 87 6.39 0.00 27.06
C ASP A 87 6.28 0.70 25.71
N TYR A 88 5.07 1.03 25.25
CA TYR A 88 4.87 1.78 24.00
C TYR A 88 5.37 3.23 24.06
N GLY A 89 5.50 3.75 25.28
CA GLY A 89 6.14 5.02 25.56
C GLY A 89 5.34 6.25 25.09
N LYS A 90 6.09 7.27 24.62
CA LYS A 90 5.53 8.60 24.29
C LYS A 90 4.79 8.65 22.95
N GLU A 91 4.96 7.66 22.10
CA GLU A 91 4.28 7.61 20.82
C GLU A 91 2.78 7.25 20.92
N MET A 92 2.37 6.73 22.07
CA MET A 92 0.97 6.45 22.36
C MET A 92 0.20 7.73 22.70
N LEU A 93 -0.81 8.06 21.91
CA LEU A 93 -1.71 9.18 22.22
C LEU A 93 -2.72 8.76 23.31
N LYS A 94 -2.49 9.22 24.53
CA LYS A 94 -3.33 8.98 25.72
C LYS A 94 -4.41 10.06 25.82
N ILE A 95 -5.65 9.66 26.05
CA ILE A 95 -6.84 10.53 26.06
C ILE A 95 -7.61 10.29 27.35
N LEU A 96 -8.17 11.35 27.93
CA LEU A 96 -9.18 11.24 28.99
C LEU A 96 -10.55 11.54 28.40
N ASP A 97 -11.53 10.64 28.59
CA ASP A 97 -12.89 10.93 28.24
C ASP A 97 -13.53 11.91 29.26
N ARG A 98 -14.76 12.38 29.00
CA ARG A 98 -15.48 13.30 29.90
C ARG A 98 -15.72 12.74 31.32
N ASN A 99 -15.65 11.41 31.47
CA ASN A 99 -15.79 10.71 32.75
C ASN A 99 -14.42 10.41 33.40
N LYS A 100 -13.33 10.97 32.85
CA LYS A 100 -11.95 10.77 33.29
C LYS A 100 -11.46 9.33 33.13
N ARG A 101 -12.06 8.52 32.22
CA ARG A 101 -11.55 7.21 31.90
C ARG A 101 -10.39 7.36 30.94
N GLU A 102 -9.32 6.58 31.18
CA GLU A 102 -8.17 6.56 30.30
C GLU A 102 -8.47 5.75 29.04
N MET A 103 -8.33 6.41 27.92
CA MET A 103 -8.47 5.85 26.58
C MET A 103 -7.20 6.12 25.79
N ILE A 104 -7.00 5.39 24.72
CA ILE A 104 -5.91 5.67 23.77
C ILE A 104 -6.47 5.77 22.35
N TYR A 105 -5.80 6.52 21.51
CA TYR A 105 -5.97 6.38 20.08
C TYR A 105 -5.07 5.21 19.62
N GLY A 106 -5.65 4.14 19.09
CA GLY A 106 -4.95 2.89 18.80
C GLY A 106 -3.79 3.05 17.80
N PRO A 107 -2.54 2.83 18.22
CA PRO A 107 -1.40 2.79 17.31
C PRO A 107 -1.31 1.47 16.55
N THR A 108 -1.96 0.44 17.07
CA THR A 108 -2.10 -0.94 16.56
C THR A 108 -3.23 -1.64 17.34
N ASN A 109 -3.59 -2.89 17.06
CA ASN A 109 -4.79 -3.51 17.63
C ASN A 109 -4.59 -4.95 18.13
N GLU A 110 -3.38 -5.37 18.49
CA GLU A 110 -3.12 -6.71 19.05
C GLU A 110 -4.00 -6.97 20.27
N GLU A 111 -4.08 -6.01 21.19
CA GLU A 111 -4.87 -6.11 22.40
C GLU A 111 -6.37 -6.20 22.11
N LEU A 112 -6.86 -5.32 21.27
CA LEU A 112 -8.29 -5.22 20.98
C LEU A 112 -8.82 -6.45 20.23
N VAL A 113 -8.08 -6.95 19.23
CA VAL A 113 -8.48 -8.15 18.48
C VAL A 113 -8.42 -9.39 19.36
N THR A 114 -7.42 -9.45 20.26
CA THR A 114 -7.29 -10.56 21.22
C THR A 114 -8.45 -10.55 22.23
N GLU A 115 -8.90 -9.39 22.70
CA GLU A 115 -10.09 -9.26 23.55
C GLU A 115 -11.36 -9.71 22.81
N ILE A 116 -11.52 -9.31 21.53
CA ILE A 116 -12.63 -9.79 20.69
C ILE A 116 -12.59 -11.31 20.58
N PHE A 117 -11.43 -11.88 20.28
CA PHE A 117 -11.26 -13.33 20.20
C PHE A 117 -11.61 -14.02 21.52
N SER A 118 -11.03 -13.60 22.63
CA SER A 118 -11.22 -14.25 23.94
C SER A 118 -12.67 -14.24 24.41
N ASN A 119 -13.45 -13.22 24.02
CA ASN A 119 -14.84 -13.12 24.40
C ASN A 119 -15.81 -13.92 23.50
N ASN A 120 -15.37 -14.37 22.33
CA ASN A 120 -16.28 -14.96 21.33
C ASN A 120 -15.88 -16.38 20.88
N VAL A 121 -14.61 -16.81 21.08
CA VAL A 121 -14.11 -18.09 20.55
C VAL A 121 -13.73 -18.99 21.72
N MET A 122 -14.38 -20.15 21.80
CA MET A 122 -14.22 -21.10 22.91
C MET A 122 -13.68 -22.47 22.45
N SER A 123 -13.75 -22.78 21.16
CA SER A 123 -13.46 -24.12 20.65
C SER A 123 -12.34 -24.12 19.62
N TYR A 124 -11.49 -25.13 19.68
CA TYR A 124 -10.47 -25.38 18.65
C TYR A 124 -11.04 -25.56 17.23
N LYS A 125 -12.33 -25.89 17.11
CA LYS A 125 -13.01 -26.06 15.81
C LYS A 125 -13.17 -24.78 15.03
N ASP A 126 -13.05 -23.64 15.71
CA ASP A 126 -13.14 -22.32 15.10
C ASP A 126 -11.76 -21.80 14.61
N LEU A 127 -10.70 -22.61 14.79
CA LEU A 127 -9.34 -22.32 14.36
C LEU A 127 -8.95 -23.12 13.09
N PRO A 128 -8.02 -22.63 12.26
CA PRO A 128 -7.34 -21.32 12.39
C PRO A 128 -8.28 -20.16 12.06
N MET A 129 -8.07 -19.00 12.71
CA MET A 129 -8.84 -17.79 12.45
C MET A 129 -7.91 -16.65 12.07
N ASN A 130 -8.16 -16.04 10.92
CA ASN A 130 -7.42 -14.87 10.46
C ASN A 130 -8.39 -13.70 10.26
N LEU A 131 -8.11 -12.59 10.93
CA LEU A 131 -8.92 -11.36 10.89
C LEU A 131 -8.07 -10.19 10.42
N PHE A 132 -8.63 -9.32 9.58
CA PHE A 132 -7.94 -8.09 9.18
C PHE A 132 -8.88 -6.90 9.15
N HIS A 133 -8.33 -5.71 9.27
CA HIS A 133 -9.02 -4.47 8.95
C HIS A 133 -8.10 -3.43 8.31
N ILE A 134 -8.70 -2.39 7.74
CA ILE A 134 -8.00 -1.21 7.25
C ILE A 134 -8.55 -0.02 8.01
N GLN A 135 -7.68 0.71 8.71
CA GLN A 135 -8.11 1.80 9.57
C GLN A 135 -6.98 2.81 9.80
N TRP A 136 -7.39 4.04 10.11
CA TRP A 136 -6.50 5.09 10.57
C TRP A 136 -5.86 4.72 11.92
N LYS A 137 -4.55 4.93 12.01
CA LYS A 137 -3.73 4.79 13.20
C LYS A 137 -3.08 6.11 13.54
N PHE A 138 -2.73 6.28 14.79
CA PHE A 138 -1.95 7.43 15.24
C PHE A 138 -0.76 6.97 16.07
N ARG A 139 0.43 7.46 15.70
CA ARG A 139 1.67 7.33 16.48
C ARG A 139 2.28 8.72 16.59
N ASP A 140 2.50 9.18 17.83
CA ASP A 140 3.06 10.53 18.06
C ASP A 140 4.57 10.56 17.76
N GLU A 141 4.90 10.31 16.50
CA GLU A 141 6.25 10.29 15.97
C GLU A 141 6.99 11.61 16.29
N ILE A 142 8.14 11.49 16.93
CA ILE A 142 8.91 12.66 17.40
C ILE A 142 9.41 13.51 16.22
N ARG A 143 9.74 12.88 15.10
CA ARG A 143 10.29 13.53 13.91
C ARG A 143 9.57 13.07 12.65
N PRO A 144 8.30 13.49 12.45
CA PRO A 144 7.61 13.17 11.22
C PRO A 144 8.35 13.79 10.03
N ARG A 145 8.55 13.00 8.97
CA ARG A 145 9.32 13.42 7.81
C ARG A 145 8.86 12.67 6.57
N PHE A 146 9.28 13.14 5.40
CA PHE A 146 9.01 12.49 4.13
C PHE A 146 7.51 12.37 3.78
N GLY A 147 6.72 13.40 4.13
CA GLY A 147 5.30 13.44 3.82
C GLY A 147 4.53 12.33 4.53
N VAL A 148 3.72 11.60 3.76
CA VAL A 148 2.89 10.50 4.28
C VAL A 148 3.68 9.20 4.51
N MET A 149 4.96 9.17 4.14
CA MET A 149 5.80 7.97 4.33
C MET A 149 6.08 7.71 5.82
N ARG A 150 6.32 8.77 6.60
CA ARG A 150 6.51 8.74 8.05
C ARG A 150 5.69 9.83 8.73
N GLY A 151 4.38 9.73 8.61
CA GLY A 151 3.42 10.60 9.25
C GLY A 151 3.05 10.13 10.67
N ARG A 152 2.35 11.00 11.40
CA ARG A 152 1.79 10.67 12.73
C ARG A 152 0.43 9.99 12.61
N GLU A 153 -0.39 10.40 11.66
CA GLU A 153 -1.66 9.77 11.31
C GLU A 153 -1.53 9.10 9.95
N PHE A 154 -1.87 7.82 9.87
CA PHE A 154 -1.68 7.01 8.67
C PHE A 154 -2.71 5.90 8.56
N LEU A 155 -3.03 5.50 7.33
CA LEU A 155 -3.91 4.39 7.04
C LEU A 155 -3.10 3.09 6.97
N MET A 156 -3.52 2.09 7.75
CA MET A 156 -2.84 0.78 7.85
C MET A 156 -3.84 -0.35 7.67
N LYS A 157 -3.46 -1.38 6.91
CA LYS A 157 -4.02 -2.72 7.03
C LYS A 157 -3.24 -3.46 8.10
N ASP A 158 -3.92 -3.93 9.09
CA ASP A 158 -3.39 -4.87 10.08
C ASP A 158 -4.26 -6.12 10.13
N ALA A 159 -3.59 -7.28 10.09
CA ALA A 159 -4.20 -8.58 10.17
C ALA A 159 -3.60 -9.38 11.34
N TYR A 160 -4.36 -10.35 11.83
CA TYR A 160 -4.02 -11.13 13.00
C TYR A 160 -4.44 -12.57 12.80
N SER A 161 -3.54 -13.51 13.10
CA SER A 161 -3.85 -14.94 13.12
C SER A 161 -4.00 -15.46 14.54
N PHE A 162 -4.89 -16.44 14.69
CA PHE A 162 -5.13 -17.21 15.90
C PHE A 162 -5.10 -18.69 15.54
N ASP A 163 -4.15 -19.42 16.10
CA ASP A 163 -3.83 -20.79 15.72
C ASP A 163 -3.73 -21.67 16.97
N LEU A 164 -4.02 -22.96 16.83
CA LEU A 164 -4.05 -23.90 17.97
C LEU A 164 -2.67 -24.21 18.52
N ASN A 165 -1.67 -24.27 17.65
CA ASN A 165 -0.30 -24.64 17.98
C ASN A 165 0.69 -23.90 17.08
N GLU A 166 1.98 -24.07 17.34
CA GLU A 166 3.05 -23.39 16.63
C GLU A 166 3.12 -23.79 15.14
N GLU A 167 2.93 -25.06 14.80
CA GLU A 167 2.97 -25.52 13.41
C GLU A 167 1.89 -24.83 12.56
N GLU A 168 0.66 -24.74 13.09
CA GLU A 168 -0.43 -24.04 12.42
C GLU A 168 -0.17 -22.54 12.32
N ALA A 169 0.38 -21.92 13.36
CA ALA A 169 0.72 -20.50 13.36
C ALA A 169 1.83 -20.16 12.34
N ILE A 170 2.85 -21.00 12.23
CA ILE A 170 3.88 -20.85 11.19
C ILE A 170 3.26 -21.01 9.80
N PHE A 171 2.31 -21.91 9.61
CA PHE A 171 1.62 -22.03 8.34
C PHE A 171 0.76 -20.80 8.02
N SER A 172 0.03 -20.25 9.01
CA SER A 172 -0.69 -18.97 8.87
C SER A 172 0.25 -17.81 8.50
N TYR A 173 1.43 -17.75 9.12
CA TYR A 173 2.50 -16.81 8.80
C TYR A 173 2.97 -16.97 7.34
N ASN A 174 3.25 -18.20 6.90
CA ASN A 174 3.72 -18.50 5.55
C ASN A 174 2.65 -18.16 4.49
N ARG A 175 1.38 -18.42 4.77
CA ARG A 175 0.26 -17.97 3.91
C ARG A 175 0.25 -16.44 3.75
N MET A 176 0.44 -15.72 4.84
CA MET A 176 0.49 -14.25 4.83
C MET A 176 1.71 -13.73 4.09
N PHE A 177 2.87 -14.41 4.22
CA PHE A 177 4.08 -14.08 3.48
C PHE A 177 3.84 -14.13 1.95
N VAL A 178 3.28 -15.23 1.46
CA VAL A 178 2.93 -15.41 0.04
C VAL A 178 1.87 -14.40 -0.39
N ASN A 179 0.89 -14.12 0.45
CA ASN A 179 -0.15 -13.14 0.17
C ASN A 179 0.43 -11.72 0.00
N TYR A 180 1.42 -11.33 0.81
CA TYR A 180 2.10 -10.03 0.67
C TYR A 180 2.88 -9.92 -0.64
N LEU A 181 3.59 -10.97 -1.05
CA LEU A 181 4.24 -11.00 -2.36
C LEU A 181 3.25 -10.75 -3.50
N ASN A 182 2.07 -11.37 -3.44
CA ASN A 182 1.02 -11.19 -4.45
C ASN A 182 0.41 -9.78 -4.41
N ILE A 183 0.17 -9.22 -3.21
CA ILE A 183 -0.32 -7.84 -3.05
C ILE A 183 0.64 -6.86 -3.73
N PHE A 184 1.92 -6.91 -3.41
CA PHE A 184 2.91 -5.98 -3.96
C PHE A 184 3.13 -6.19 -5.46
N LYS A 185 3.15 -7.43 -5.94
CA LYS A 185 3.19 -7.76 -7.37
C LYS A 185 2.02 -7.15 -8.14
N LYS A 186 0.79 -7.25 -7.63
CA LYS A 186 -0.40 -6.63 -8.25
C LYS A 186 -0.31 -5.09 -8.31
N MET A 187 0.45 -4.47 -7.42
CA MET A 187 0.75 -3.04 -7.44
C MET A 187 1.90 -2.67 -8.37
N GLY A 188 2.53 -3.65 -9.04
CA GLY A 188 3.72 -3.45 -9.87
C GLY A 188 5.01 -3.28 -9.07
N LEU A 189 4.98 -3.51 -7.75
CA LEU A 189 6.14 -3.38 -6.88
C LEU A 189 6.91 -4.70 -6.78
N GLN A 190 8.21 -4.64 -6.98
CA GLN A 190 9.12 -5.74 -6.68
C GLN A 190 9.55 -5.63 -5.22
N SER A 191 8.86 -6.35 -4.35
CA SER A 191 9.15 -6.37 -2.92
C SER A 191 10.17 -7.46 -2.58
N ILE A 192 11.06 -7.14 -1.63
CA ILE A 192 12.08 -8.05 -1.11
C ILE A 192 11.72 -8.34 0.35
N PRO A 193 11.42 -9.60 0.72
CA PRO A 193 11.31 -9.97 2.12
C PRO A 193 12.73 -9.99 2.75
N VAL A 194 12.93 -9.18 3.77
CA VAL A 194 14.18 -9.12 4.53
C VAL A 194 13.94 -9.61 5.96
N LYS A 195 14.91 -10.34 6.51
CA LYS A 195 14.87 -10.72 7.92
C LYS A 195 14.94 -9.46 8.77
N ALA A 196 14.05 -9.36 9.75
CA ALA A 196 13.87 -8.17 10.57
C ALA A 196 13.91 -8.49 12.06
N ASP A 197 14.21 -7.46 12.87
CA ASP A 197 14.07 -7.51 14.32
C ASP A 197 12.58 -7.48 14.70
N THR A 198 12.23 -8.15 15.79
CA THR A 198 10.84 -8.18 16.28
C THR A 198 10.46 -6.93 17.10
N GLY A 199 11.43 -6.17 17.55
CA GLY A 199 11.24 -4.92 18.30
C GLY A 199 10.31 -5.06 19.52
N PRO A 200 9.58 -3.99 19.89
CA PRO A 200 8.65 -4.01 21.05
C PRO A 200 7.45 -4.95 20.87
N ILE A 201 7.09 -5.33 19.63
CA ILE A 201 6.05 -6.33 19.37
C ILE A 201 6.50 -7.68 19.91
N GLY A 202 7.80 -8.01 19.78
CA GLY A 202 8.42 -9.24 20.26
C GLY A 202 8.10 -10.45 19.39
N GLY A 203 8.62 -11.62 19.75
CA GLY A 203 8.45 -12.86 19.01
C GLY A 203 9.77 -13.39 18.44
N ASP A 204 9.70 -14.52 17.74
CA ASP A 204 10.88 -15.27 17.30
C ASP A 204 11.08 -15.24 15.79
N LEU A 205 10.07 -14.79 15.02
CA LEU A 205 10.12 -14.75 13.56
C LEU A 205 9.51 -13.45 13.04
N SER A 206 10.28 -12.73 12.22
CA SER A 206 9.87 -11.46 11.63
C SER A 206 10.48 -11.26 10.24
N HIS A 207 9.65 -10.75 9.30
CA HIS A 207 10.11 -10.31 7.99
C HIS A 207 9.50 -8.96 7.63
N GLU A 208 10.33 -8.04 7.20
CA GLU A 208 9.90 -6.82 6.51
C GLU A 208 9.85 -7.06 5.01
N PHE A 209 8.85 -6.48 4.35
CA PHE A 209 8.79 -6.38 2.91
C PHE A 209 9.21 -4.98 2.51
N VAL A 210 10.27 -4.88 1.72
CA VAL A 210 10.86 -3.60 1.33
C VAL A 210 10.90 -3.46 -0.19
N VAL A 211 10.84 -2.24 -0.69
CA VAL A 211 11.06 -1.90 -2.09
C VAL A 211 12.26 -0.97 -2.22
N ILE A 212 13.14 -1.25 -3.19
CA ILE A 212 14.32 -0.42 -3.44
C ILE A 212 13.87 0.95 -3.95
N ALA A 213 14.34 2.00 -3.28
CA ALA A 213 14.13 3.39 -3.68
C ALA A 213 15.30 4.26 -3.16
N GLU A 214 15.73 5.25 -3.96
CA GLU A 214 16.87 6.12 -3.58
C GLU A 214 16.63 6.87 -2.27
N THR A 215 15.39 7.22 -2.00
CA THR A 215 14.93 7.95 -0.82
C THR A 215 14.51 7.05 0.35
N GLY A 216 14.77 5.74 0.25
CA GLY A 216 14.47 4.78 1.31
C GLY A 216 15.13 5.14 2.65
N GLU A 217 14.42 4.92 3.75
CA GLU A 217 14.90 5.24 5.10
C GLU A 217 15.85 4.18 5.66
N SER A 218 15.71 2.93 5.23
CA SER A 218 16.50 1.80 5.70
C SER A 218 17.44 1.31 4.61
N LYS A 219 18.64 0.91 4.99
CA LYS A 219 19.60 0.27 4.09
C LYS A 219 19.38 -1.25 4.13
N ILE A 220 19.39 -1.88 2.96
CA ILE A 220 19.29 -3.33 2.83
C ILE A 220 20.51 -3.92 2.14
N PHE A 221 20.77 -5.18 2.48
CA PHE A 221 21.88 -6.01 1.96
C PHE A 221 21.26 -7.31 1.46
N CYS A 222 21.36 -7.58 0.15
CA CYS A 222 20.77 -8.80 -0.39
C CYS A 222 21.53 -9.37 -1.58
N ASP A 223 21.22 -10.64 -1.91
CA ASP A 223 21.63 -11.27 -3.17
C ASP A 223 20.72 -10.76 -4.30
N SER A 224 21.30 -10.26 -5.41
CA SER A 224 20.55 -9.80 -6.59
C SER A 224 19.59 -10.84 -7.14
N LYS A 225 19.81 -12.11 -6.91
CA LYS A 225 18.92 -13.19 -7.34
C LYS A 225 17.52 -13.13 -6.73
N VAL A 226 17.36 -12.48 -5.56
CA VAL A 226 16.04 -12.27 -5.00
C VAL A 226 15.17 -11.37 -5.90
N LEU A 227 15.79 -10.46 -6.65
CA LEU A 227 15.10 -9.58 -7.59
C LEU A 227 14.66 -10.31 -8.88
N GLU A 228 15.23 -11.47 -9.16
CA GLU A 228 14.85 -12.30 -10.32
C GLU A 228 13.64 -13.19 -10.02
N GLN A 229 13.25 -13.27 -8.73
CA GLN A 229 12.16 -14.12 -8.31
C GLN A 229 10.81 -13.49 -8.65
N ASN A 230 9.89 -14.35 -9.07
CA ASN A 230 8.48 -14.00 -9.29
C ASN A 230 7.61 -14.97 -8.51
N ILE A 231 6.58 -14.44 -7.87
CA ILE A 231 5.55 -15.27 -7.26
C ILE A 231 4.55 -15.70 -8.34
N ASN A 232 4.28 -17.00 -8.41
CA ASN A 232 3.23 -17.56 -9.26
C ASN A 232 1.92 -17.62 -8.49
N ASP A 233 0.82 -17.92 -9.17
CA ASP A 233 -0.44 -18.21 -8.49
C ASP A 233 -0.27 -19.50 -7.68
N ILE A 234 -0.53 -19.37 -6.37
CA ILE A 234 -0.37 -20.42 -5.37
C ILE A 234 -1.72 -20.63 -4.69
N ASP A 235 -2.13 -21.88 -4.57
CA ASP A 235 -3.22 -22.25 -3.68
C ASP A 235 -2.78 -22.06 -2.23
N TYR A 236 -3.39 -21.12 -1.54
CA TYR A 236 -3.05 -20.80 -0.15
C TYR A 236 -3.37 -21.92 0.84
N ASP A 237 -4.19 -22.90 0.46
CA ASP A 237 -4.53 -24.05 1.31
C ASP A 237 -3.60 -25.25 1.07
N ASP A 238 -2.79 -25.24 0.01
CA ASP A 238 -1.74 -26.23 -0.21
C ASP A 238 -0.47 -25.89 0.58
N LYS A 239 -0.32 -26.52 1.74
CA LYS A 239 0.85 -26.36 2.64
C LYS A 239 2.19 -26.54 1.91
N THR A 240 2.26 -27.48 0.99
CA THR A 240 3.50 -27.79 0.26
C THR A 240 3.90 -26.64 -0.65
N SER A 241 2.98 -26.14 -1.46
CA SER A 241 3.23 -25.01 -2.38
C SER A 241 3.56 -23.72 -1.63
N VAL A 242 2.82 -23.42 -0.55
CA VAL A 242 3.07 -22.24 0.29
C VAL A 242 4.46 -22.33 0.95
N ASN A 243 4.80 -23.44 1.58
CA ASN A 243 6.10 -23.60 2.23
C ASN A 243 7.27 -23.58 1.24
N ASN A 244 7.12 -24.20 0.06
CA ASN A 244 8.14 -24.16 -0.99
C ASN A 244 8.38 -22.73 -1.49
N ALA A 245 7.33 -21.93 -1.64
CA ALA A 245 7.48 -20.53 -2.03
C ALA A 245 8.23 -19.72 -0.96
N VAL A 246 7.86 -19.85 0.31
CA VAL A 246 8.57 -19.17 1.41
C VAL A 246 10.04 -19.62 1.46
N ASN A 247 10.31 -20.93 1.41
CA ASN A 247 11.67 -21.48 1.42
C ASN A 247 12.50 -20.95 0.24
N LEU A 248 11.92 -20.82 -0.95
CA LEU A 248 12.59 -20.25 -2.11
C LEU A 248 13.02 -18.80 -1.84
N TRP A 249 12.08 -17.97 -1.42
CA TRP A 249 12.33 -16.54 -1.19
C TRP A 249 13.31 -16.30 -0.03
N THR A 250 13.23 -17.08 1.04
CA THR A 250 14.12 -16.99 2.21
C THR A 250 15.46 -17.71 2.04
N SER A 251 15.66 -18.46 0.94
CA SER A 251 16.93 -19.08 0.61
C SER A 251 17.99 -18.07 0.12
N PHE A 252 17.56 -16.90 -0.34
CA PHE A 252 18.43 -15.80 -0.69
C PHE A 252 18.75 -14.95 0.52
N TYR A 253 20.01 -14.56 0.69
CA TYR A 253 20.36 -13.62 1.75
C TYR A 253 19.68 -12.28 1.51
N ALA A 254 18.90 -11.82 2.46
CA ALA A 254 18.31 -10.50 2.47
C ALA A 254 18.11 -10.03 3.92
N SER A 255 18.70 -8.88 4.28
CA SER A 255 18.71 -8.34 5.64
C SER A 255 18.62 -6.82 5.64
N SER A 256 18.01 -6.26 6.68
CA SER A 256 18.11 -4.83 6.97
C SER A 256 19.47 -4.51 7.61
N GLU A 257 19.82 -3.23 7.72
CA GLU A 257 21.04 -2.79 8.40
C GLU A 257 21.08 -3.22 9.88
N GLU A 258 19.91 -3.31 10.53
CA GLU A 258 19.78 -3.66 11.94
C GLU A 258 20.06 -5.15 12.21
N THR A 259 19.74 -6.02 11.24
CA THR A 259 19.92 -7.47 11.38
C THR A 259 21.07 -8.02 10.53
N LEU A 260 21.91 -7.13 9.97
CA LEU A 260 23.01 -7.51 9.10
C LEU A 260 24.08 -8.30 9.86
N ASP A 261 24.28 -9.57 9.47
CA ASP A 261 25.52 -10.29 9.70
C ASP A 261 26.44 -10.11 8.50
N LYS A 262 27.45 -9.25 8.65
CA LYS A 262 28.36 -8.89 7.55
C LYS A 262 29.23 -10.05 7.12
N GLU A 263 29.64 -10.93 8.04
CA GLU A 263 30.49 -12.10 7.71
C GLU A 263 29.65 -13.12 6.93
N GLU A 264 28.44 -13.40 7.39
CA GLU A 264 27.49 -14.27 6.69
C GLU A 264 27.16 -13.72 5.30
N TYR A 265 26.85 -12.41 5.18
CA TYR A 265 26.58 -11.76 3.88
C TYR A 265 27.71 -11.95 2.89
N LEU A 266 28.96 -11.70 3.33
CA LEU A 266 30.14 -11.84 2.48
C LEU A 266 30.46 -13.29 2.12
N ALA A 267 30.10 -14.23 2.98
CA ALA A 267 30.30 -15.67 2.75
C ALA A 267 29.25 -16.26 1.79
N LEU A 268 28.00 -15.89 1.95
CA LEU A 268 26.88 -16.48 1.19
C LEU A 268 26.66 -15.79 -0.17
N VAL A 269 26.87 -14.47 -0.26
CA VAL A 269 26.58 -13.70 -1.46
C VAL A 269 27.86 -13.44 -2.28
N LYS A 270 27.90 -13.93 -3.53
CA LYS A 270 29.01 -13.66 -4.45
C LYS A 270 29.15 -12.16 -4.69
N GLU A 271 30.38 -11.67 -4.83
CA GLU A 271 30.70 -10.25 -5.00
C GLU A 271 29.87 -9.57 -6.10
N GLY A 272 29.73 -10.21 -7.27
CA GLY A 272 28.95 -9.67 -8.40
C GLY A 272 27.41 -9.64 -8.17
N ASN A 273 26.91 -10.30 -7.11
CA ASN A 273 25.49 -10.34 -6.78
C ASN A 273 25.13 -9.49 -5.57
N ARG A 274 26.11 -8.85 -4.92
CA ARG A 274 25.88 -8.06 -3.71
C ARG A 274 25.16 -6.77 -4.03
N ILE A 275 24.03 -6.56 -3.37
CA ILE A 275 23.24 -5.33 -3.41
C ILE A 275 23.27 -4.67 -2.05
N GLU A 276 23.68 -3.40 -2.03
CA GLU A 276 23.52 -2.46 -0.93
C GLU A 276 22.73 -1.27 -1.43
N LYS A 277 21.49 -1.13 -1.03
CA LYS A 277 20.58 -0.08 -1.51
C LYS A 277 19.70 0.44 -0.38
N ASN A 278 19.25 1.67 -0.52
CA ASN A 278 18.18 2.18 0.30
C ASN A 278 16.84 1.56 -0.13
N ALA A 279 15.98 1.34 0.84
CA ALA A 279 14.67 0.74 0.62
C ALA A 279 13.61 1.34 1.55
N ILE A 280 12.37 1.20 1.12
CA ILE A 280 11.18 1.64 1.87
C ILE A 280 10.48 0.37 2.36
N GLU A 281 10.26 0.27 3.67
CA GLU A 281 9.42 -0.75 4.27
C GLU A 281 7.96 -0.51 3.87
N VAL A 282 7.34 -1.51 3.24
CA VAL A 282 5.93 -1.44 2.78
C VAL A 282 5.01 -2.41 3.51
N GLY A 283 5.57 -3.41 4.18
CA GLY A 283 4.82 -4.37 4.99
C GLY A 283 5.71 -5.09 5.97
N HIS A 284 5.12 -5.61 7.05
CA HIS A 284 5.84 -6.31 8.12
C HIS A 284 5.00 -7.47 8.66
N LEU A 285 5.66 -8.60 8.87
CA LEU A 285 5.07 -9.81 9.45
C LEU A 285 5.76 -10.14 10.77
N PHE A 286 4.95 -10.50 11.78
CA PHE A 286 5.42 -10.93 13.10
C PHE A 286 4.75 -12.23 13.51
N TYR A 287 5.51 -13.16 14.05
CA TYR A 287 5.02 -14.26 14.85
C TYR A 287 5.52 -14.08 16.30
N PHE A 288 4.63 -14.05 17.26
CA PHE A 288 4.95 -13.77 18.66
C PHE A 288 4.37 -14.79 19.66
N GLY A 289 3.95 -15.96 19.16
CA GLY A 289 3.50 -17.06 20.00
C GLY A 289 2.28 -16.69 20.84
N ASP A 290 2.40 -16.82 22.15
CA ASP A 290 1.31 -16.56 23.11
C ASP A 290 1.49 -15.26 23.92
N LYS A 291 2.37 -14.37 23.49
CA LYS A 291 2.67 -13.10 24.15
C LYS A 291 1.42 -12.29 24.53
N TYR A 292 0.41 -12.26 23.64
CA TYR A 292 -0.85 -11.53 23.87
C TYR A 292 -1.96 -12.43 24.38
N SER A 293 -2.02 -13.67 23.95
CA SER A 293 -3.08 -14.60 24.35
C SER A 293 -3.03 -14.95 25.84
N LEU A 294 -1.84 -15.06 26.42
CA LEU A 294 -1.67 -15.31 27.86
C LEU A 294 -2.25 -14.18 28.74
N PRO A 295 -1.78 -12.92 28.64
CA PRO A 295 -2.24 -11.86 29.53
C PRO A 295 -3.70 -11.42 29.27
N LEU A 296 -4.24 -11.65 28.07
CA LEU A 296 -5.60 -11.32 27.68
C LEU A 296 -6.55 -12.51 27.70
N ASP A 297 -6.08 -13.65 28.22
CA ASP A 297 -6.86 -14.86 28.45
C ASP A 297 -7.52 -15.46 27.19
N ALA A 298 -6.86 -15.31 26.03
CA ALA A 298 -7.32 -15.84 24.75
C ALA A 298 -6.97 -17.34 24.63
N SER A 299 -7.93 -18.21 24.91
CA SER A 299 -7.75 -19.65 24.97
C SER A 299 -8.95 -20.39 24.41
N VAL A 300 -8.73 -21.60 23.92
CA VAL A 300 -9.77 -22.51 23.43
C VAL A 300 -9.69 -23.85 24.13
N ILE A 301 -10.80 -24.60 24.13
CA ILE A 301 -10.82 -25.99 24.55
C ILE A 301 -10.45 -26.87 23.35
N ASN A 302 -9.38 -27.67 23.51
CA ASN A 302 -8.91 -28.57 22.46
C ASN A 302 -9.74 -29.87 22.41
N LYS A 303 -9.37 -30.80 21.53
CA LYS A 303 -10.07 -32.08 21.32
C LYS A 303 -10.09 -32.97 22.55
N GLU A 304 -9.06 -32.84 23.42
CA GLU A 304 -8.92 -33.60 24.66
C GLU A 304 -9.62 -32.93 25.85
N GLY A 305 -10.36 -31.83 25.64
CA GLY A 305 -11.03 -31.06 26.69
C GLY A 305 -10.09 -30.20 27.52
N LYS A 306 -8.85 -29.99 27.07
CA LYS A 306 -7.86 -29.15 27.76
C LYS A 306 -7.93 -27.70 27.23
N ARG A 307 -7.74 -26.76 28.13
CA ARG A 307 -7.59 -25.35 27.81
C ARG A 307 -6.20 -25.09 27.24
N ILE A 308 -6.15 -24.44 26.08
CA ILE A 308 -4.91 -24.09 25.36
C ILE A 308 -4.96 -22.61 24.98
N PHE A 309 -3.90 -21.85 25.29
CA PHE A 309 -3.70 -20.50 24.81
C PHE A 309 -3.30 -20.54 23.34
N VAL A 310 -3.98 -19.74 22.52
CA VAL A 310 -3.75 -19.70 21.07
C VAL A 310 -2.41 -19.05 20.74
N LYS A 311 -1.82 -19.46 19.63
CA LYS A 311 -0.63 -18.83 19.05
C LYS A 311 -1.07 -17.75 18.07
N MET A 312 -0.35 -16.62 18.06
CA MET A 312 -0.75 -15.45 17.32
C MET A 312 0.37 -14.87 16.46
N GLY A 313 -0.03 -14.31 15.31
CA GLY A 313 0.79 -13.44 14.47
C GLY A 313 0.10 -12.11 14.20
N SER A 314 0.88 -11.09 13.84
CA SER A 314 0.42 -9.76 13.43
C SER A 314 1.10 -9.35 12.11
N TYR A 315 0.33 -8.73 11.20
CA TYR A 315 0.75 -8.54 9.83
C TYR A 315 0.29 -7.17 9.31
N GLY A 316 1.22 -6.22 9.19
CA GLY A 316 0.94 -4.82 8.85
C GLY A 316 1.30 -4.45 7.42
N ILE A 317 0.47 -3.62 6.76
CA ILE A 317 0.77 -2.90 5.51
C ILE A 317 0.40 -1.44 5.67
N GLY A 318 1.35 -0.55 5.44
CA GLY A 318 1.10 0.90 5.47
C GLY A 318 0.44 1.39 4.18
N ILE A 319 -0.90 1.44 4.11
CA ILE A 319 -1.66 1.82 2.90
C ILE A 319 -1.29 3.22 2.41
N SER A 320 -1.25 4.20 3.31
CA SER A 320 -0.86 5.58 2.96
C SER A 320 0.62 5.68 2.57
N ARG A 321 1.49 4.88 3.20
CA ARG A 321 2.92 4.77 2.86
C ARG A 321 3.11 4.17 1.46
N LEU A 322 2.32 3.16 1.09
CA LEU A 322 2.36 2.55 -0.24
C LEU A 322 2.12 3.56 -1.37
N ALA A 323 1.20 4.51 -1.19
CA ALA A 323 0.99 5.56 -2.18
C ALA A 323 2.26 6.38 -2.44
N ALA A 324 3.02 6.70 -1.38
CA ALA A 324 4.30 7.39 -1.51
C ALA A 324 5.40 6.48 -2.08
N ALA A 325 5.49 5.23 -1.61
CA ALA A 325 6.48 4.26 -2.09
C ALA A 325 6.35 3.97 -3.59
N ILE A 326 5.12 3.83 -4.09
CA ILE A 326 4.84 3.67 -5.52
C ILE A 326 5.35 4.88 -6.32
N ILE A 327 5.14 6.10 -5.82
CA ILE A 327 5.65 7.31 -6.48
C ILE A 327 7.18 7.38 -6.47
N GLU A 328 7.83 6.96 -5.38
CA GLU A 328 9.30 6.91 -5.31
C GLU A 328 9.89 5.93 -6.33
N VAL A 329 9.19 4.84 -6.65
CA VAL A 329 9.61 3.85 -7.67
C VAL A 329 9.22 4.30 -9.07
N PHE A 330 8.03 4.89 -9.23
CA PHE A 330 7.43 5.18 -10.54
C PHE A 330 7.18 6.66 -10.74
N HIS A 331 8.22 7.37 -11.11
CA HIS A 331 8.17 8.79 -11.48
C HIS A 331 9.22 9.14 -12.53
N ASP A 332 9.06 10.31 -13.13
CA ASP A 332 10.07 10.97 -13.94
C ASP A 332 10.11 12.48 -13.63
N GLU A 333 10.87 13.25 -14.40
CA GLU A 333 10.98 14.71 -14.25
C GLU A 333 9.65 15.45 -14.46
N LYS A 334 8.72 14.87 -15.23
CA LYS A 334 7.41 15.48 -15.55
C LYS A 334 6.38 15.22 -14.44
N GLY A 335 6.50 14.13 -13.68
CA GLY A 335 5.55 13.78 -12.63
C GLY A 335 5.47 12.29 -12.35
N ILE A 336 4.31 11.85 -11.88
CA ILE A 336 4.06 10.46 -11.49
C ILE A 336 3.89 9.56 -12.73
N CYS A 337 4.27 8.28 -12.61
CA CYS A 337 4.10 7.25 -13.64
C CYS A 337 3.35 6.03 -13.04
N TRP A 338 2.07 6.19 -12.72
CA TRP A 338 1.32 5.14 -12.04
C TRP A 338 1.30 3.82 -12.80
N PRO A 339 1.49 2.68 -12.10
CA PRO A 339 0.99 1.39 -12.56
C PRO A 339 -0.53 1.47 -12.79
N GLU A 340 -1.04 0.80 -13.84
CA GLU A 340 -2.44 0.97 -14.25
C GLU A 340 -3.45 0.62 -13.16
N ASN A 341 -3.16 -0.40 -12.34
CA ASN A 341 -4.04 -0.85 -11.26
C ASN A 341 -4.18 0.17 -10.12
N ILE A 342 -3.20 1.08 -9.98
CA ILE A 342 -3.15 2.07 -8.90
C ILE A 342 -3.60 3.45 -9.38
N ALA A 343 -3.50 3.71 -10.68
CA ALA A 343 -3.81 5.01 -11.26
C ALA A 343 -5.21 5.54 -10.84
N PRO A 344 -5.32 6.81 -10.41
CA PRO A 344 -6.59 7.40 -9.99
C PRO A 344 -7.62 7.50 -11.12
N PHE A 345 -7.14 7.59 -12.34
CA PHE A 345 -7.88 7.47 -13.60
C PHE A 345 -7.03 6.69 -14.60
N LYS A 346 -7.63 5.75 -15.30
CA LYS A 346 -6.93 4.94 -16.31
C LYS A 346 -6.69 5.74 -17.60
N VAL A 347 -7.62 6.63 -17.95
CA VAL A 347 -7.59 7.43 -19.18
C VAL A 347 -7.77 8.90 -18.87
N GLY A 348 -6.92 9.74 -19.48
CA GLY A 348 -7.08 11.19 -19.54
C GLY A 348 -7.49 11.62 -20.94
N ILE A 349 -8.47 12.50 -21.06
CA ILE A 349 -8.83 13.16 -22.32
C ILE A 349 -8.43 14.62 -22.24
N VAL A 350 -7.63 15.10 -23.17
CA VAL A 350 -7.19 16.49 -23.25
C VAL A 350 -7.74 17.13 -24.53
N ASN A 351 -8.76 17.96 -24.36
CA ASN A 351 -9.16 18.85 -25.42
C ASN A 351 -8.18 20.02 -25.50
N LEU A 352 -7.35 20.03 -26.56
CA LEU A 352 -6.30 21.04 -26.75
C LEU A 352 -6.85 22.42 -27.15
N ARG A 353 -8.11 22.50 -27.60
CA ARG A 353 -8.76 23.75 -27.99
C ARG A 353 -10.25 23.75 -27.64
N GLN A 354 -10.58 24.23 -26.47
CA GLN A 354 -11.95 24.21 -25.93
C GLN A 354 -12.96 25.01 -26.75
N ASN A 355 -12.54 26.07 -27.44
CA ASN A 355 -13.43 26.89 -28.26
C ASN A 355 -13.64 26.33 -29.69
N ASP A 356 -13.10 25.15 -30.01
CA ASP A 356 -13.33 24.46 -31.27
C ASP A 356 -14.47 23.45 -31.10
N LYS A 357 -15.63 23.71 -31.71
CA LYS A 357 -16.84 22.88 -31.58
C LYS A 357 -16.63 21.42 -32.02
N ASN A 358 -15.71 21.16 -32.97
CA ASN A 358 -15.44 19.80 -33.42
C ASN A 358 -14.60 19.04 -32.38
N CYS A 359 -13.55 19.70 -31.83
CA CYS A 359 -12.77 19.12 -30.72
C CYS A 359 -13.65 18.83 -29.52
N GLU A 360 -14.55 19.74 -29.15
CA GLU A 360 -15.47 19.59 -28.03
C GLU A 360 -16.41 18.40 -28.26
N LYS A 361 -17.08 18.33 -29.40
CA LYS A 361 -18.00 17.24 -29.76
C LYS A 361 -17.31 15.87 -29.74
N VAL A 362 -16.13 15.77 -30.34
CA VAL A 362 -15.37 14.49 -30.37
C VAL A 362 -14.90 14.10 -28.97
N SER A 363 -14.38 15.06 -28.20
CA SER A 363 -13.95 14.80 -26.80
C SER A 363 -15.08 14.30 -25.91
N GLU A 364 -16.27 14.94 -25.99
CA GLU A 364 -17.47 14.51 -25.24
C GLU A 364 -17.92 13.12 -25.67
N SER A 365 -17.97 12.85 -26.99
CA SER A 365 -18.36 11.52 -27.49
C SER A 365 -17.42 10.42 -26.99
N ILE A 366 -16.11 10.64 -27.02
CA ILE A 366 -15.12 9.66 -26.53
C ILE A 366 -15.26 9.49 -25.01
N TYR A 367 -15.41 10.60 -24.27
CA TYR A 367 -15.62 10.56 -22.82
C TYR A 367 -16.84 9.72 -22.45
N ASP A 368 -17.99 9.99 -23.08
CA ASP A 368 -19.24 9.26 -22.80
C ASP A 368 -19.11 7.75 -23.11
N ASN A 369 -18.47 7.40 -24.22
CA ASN A 369 -18.28 6.01 -24.61
C ASN A 369 -17.34 5.27 -23.65
N LEU A 370 -16.21 5.85 -23.29
CA LEU A 370 -15.28 5.22 -22.33
C LEU A 370 -15.92 5.08 -20.92
N CYS A 371 -16.72 6.06 -20.50
CA CYS A 371 -17.47 5.96 -19.24
C CYS A 371 -18.54 4.85 -19.28
N LYS A 372 -19.25 4.65 -20.41
CA LYS A 372 -20.21 3.56 -20.58
C LYS A 372 -19.55 2.19 -20.51
N LEU A 373 -18.27 2.08 -20.89
CA LEU A 373 -17.46 0.87 -20.75
C LEU A 373 -16.93 0.63 -19.34
N GLY A 374 -17.30 1.47 -18.36
CA GLY A 374 -16.88 1.36 -16.97
C GLY A 374 -15.46 1.86 -16.69
N LEU A 375 -14.80 2.50 -17.66
CA LEU A 375 -13.45 3.01 -17.45
C LEU A 375 -13.44 4.29 -16.61
N SER A 376 -12.45 4.43 -15.74
CA SER A 376 -12.22 5.66 -14.99
C SER A 376 -11.52 6.69 -15.87
N VAL A 377 -12.25 7.74 -16.26
CA VAL A 377 -11.78 8.76 -17.19
C VAL A 377 -11.76 10.14 -16.53
N LEU A 378 -10.64 10.89 -16.73
CA LEU A 378 -10.56 12.31 -16.44
C LEU A 378 -10.53 13.10 -17.77
N TYR A 379 -11.57 13.91 -18.01
CA TYR A 379 -11.63 14.78 -19.18
C TYR A 379 -11.26 16.22 -18.79
N ASP A 380 -10.18 16.75 -19.38
CA ASP A 380 -9.79 18.16 -19.18
C ASP A 380 -10.53 19.06 -20.15
N ASP A 381 -11.67 19.55 -19.69
CA ASP A 381 -12.61 20.44 -20.35
C ASP A 381 -12.38 21.93 -20.02
N ARG A 382 -11.29 22.28 -19.34
CA ARG A 382 -10.98 23.68 -18.98
C ARG A 382 -10.63 24.52 -20.20
N ASN A 383 -10.97 25.81 -20.14
CA ASN A 383 -10.54 26.78 -21.15
C ASN A 383 -9.14 27.33 -20.79
N GLU A 384 -8.15 26.47 -20.87
CA GLU A 384 -6.74 26.77 -20.59
C GLU A 384 -5.85 26.39 -21.78
N GLY A 385 -4.62 26.91 -21.81
CA GLY A 385 -3.64 26.57 -22.83
C GLY A 385 -3.29 25.09 -22.88
N ALA A 386 -3.12 24.51 -24.06
CA ALA A 386 -2.79 23.10 -24.25
C ALA A 386 -1.57 22.63 -23.42
N GLY A 387 -0.51 23.47 -23.35
CA GLY A 387 0.68 23.15 -22.55
C GLY A 387 0.40 22.95 -21.06
N SER A 388 -0.47 23.78 -20.46
CA SER A 388 -0.86 23.64 -19.04
C SER A 388 -1.64 22.34 -18.81
N LYS A 389 -2.59 22.01 -19.70
CA LYS A 389 -3.39 20.78 -19.61
C LYS A 389 -2.51 19.52 -19.73
N LEU A 390 -1.60 19.51 -20.70
CA LEU A 390 -0.67 18.38 -20.90
C LEU A 390 0.28 18.21 -19.73
N ALA A 391 0.79 19.32 -19.17
CA ALA A 391 1.66 19.29 -18.00
C ALA A 391 0.92 18.76 -16.75
N ASP A 392 -0.34 19.16 -16.54
CA ASP A 392 -1.16 18.63 -15.45
C ASP A 392 -1.39 17.11 -15.60
N MET A 393 -1.69 16.62 -16.81
CA MET A 393 -1.88 15.18 -17.07
C MET A 393 -0.61 14.37 -16.82
N ASP A 394 0.55 14.90 -17.22
CA ASP A 394 1.83 14.24 -16.93
C ASP A 394 2.18 14.30 -15.44
N LEU A 395 1.92 15.43 -14.76
CA LEU A 395 2.14 15.59 -13.32
C LEU A 395 1.33 14.60 -12.49
N ILE A 396 0.03 14.45 -12.76
CA ILE A 396 -0.85 13.54 -12.05
C ILE A 396 -0.67 12.08 -12.47
N GLY A 397 0.01 11.83 -13.60
CA GLY A 397 0.48 10.50 -13.98
C GLY A 397 -0.57 9.57 -14.58
N ILE A 398 -1.54 10.11 -15.34
CA ILE A 398 -2.57 9.27 -15.98
C ILE A 398 -1.93 8.37 -17.04
N PRO A 399 -2.10 7.02 -16.98
CA PRO A 399 -1.39 6.08 -17.84
C PRO A 399 -1.63 6.27 -19.33
N TRP A 400 -2.88 6.45 -19.74
CA TRP A 400 -3.27 6.64 -21.13
C TRP A 400 -3.87 8.01 -21.35
N GLN A 401 -3.33 8.79 -22.28
CA GLN A 401 -3.74 10.17 -22.53
C GLN A 401 -4.19 10.31 -23.98
N ILE A 402 -5.46 10.62 -24.19
CA ILE A 402 -6.07 10.93 -25.48
C ILE A 402 -5.97 12.44 -25.68
N ARG A 403 -5.26 12.89 -26.73
CA ARG A 403 -5.04 14.30 -27.04
C ARG A 403 -5.80 14.65 -28.31
N ILE A 404 -6.69 15.63 -28.23
CA ILE A 404 -7.60 16.01 -29.30
C ILE A 404 -7.35 17.44 -29.65
N GLY A 405 -6.89 17.68 -30.92
CA GLY A 405 -6.59 18.99 -31.45
C GLY A 405 -7.22 19.22 -32.82
N PRO A 406 -7.37 20.50 -33.26
CA PRO A 406 -8.01 20.83 -34.56
C PRO A 406 -7.25 20.23 -35.73
N ASN A 407 -5.92 20.20 -35.69
CA ASN A 407 -5.10 19.71 -36.80
C ASN A 407 -5.17 18.17 -36.93
N SER A 408 -5.13 17.44 -35.83
CA SER A 408 -5.28 15.99 -35.86
C SER A 408 -6.68 15.58 -36.34
N LEU A 409 -7.73 16.25 -35.89
CA LEU A 409 -9.09 15.97 -36.35
C LEU A 409 -9.32 16.27 -37.86
N LYS A 410 -8.67 17.29 -38.42
CA LYS A 410 -8.72 17.55 -39.86
C LYS A 410 -8.15 16.39 -40.68
N ASN A 411 -7.17 15.70 -40.12
CA ASN A 411 -6.50 14.54 -40.72
C ASN A 411 -7.09 13.20 -40.24
N ASN A 412 -8.26 13.23 -39.58
CA ASN A 412 -9.01 12.09 -39.09
C ASN A 412 -8.23 11.18 -38.11
N TYR A 413 -7.33 11.73 -37.31
CA TYR A 413 -6.64 10.98 -36.23
C TYR A 413 -6.71 11.71 -34.88
N ILE A 414 -6.37 10.98 -33.82
CA ILE A 414 -6.24 11.41 -32.44
C ILE A 414 -4.92 10.83 -31.89
N GLU A 415 -4.21 11.60 -31.08
CA GLU A 415 -3.01 11.12 -30.43
C GLU A 415 -3.36 10.32 -29.16
N LEU A 416 -2.87 9.10 -29.06
CA LEU A 416 -2.89 8.27 -27.85
C LEU A 416 -1.47 8.17 -27.27
N LYS A 417 -1.25 8.78 -26.11
CA LYS A 417 0.04 8.75 -25.40
C LYS A 417 0.01 7.76 -24.24
N GLN A 418 1.03 6.92 -24.16
CA GLN A 418 1.35 6.15 -22.95
C GLN A 418 2.25 6.98 -22.03
N ARG A 419 1.85 7.17 -20.77
CA ARG A 419 2.58 8.03 -19.81
C ARG A 419 3.98 7.51 -19.49
N GLN A 420 4.11 6.22 -19.25
CA GLN A 420 5.35 5.61 -18.78
C GLN A 420 6.44 5.56 -19.87
N SER A 421 6.11 5.13 -21.08
CA SER A 421 7.06 5.09 -22.21
C SER A 421 7.21 6.42 -22.93
N SER A 422 6.30 7.37 -22.70
CA SER A 422 6.14 8.60 -23.46
C SER A 422 5.83 8.37 -24.95
N GLU A 423 5.50 7.16 -25.36
CA GLU A 423 5.13 6.81 -26.73
C GLU A 423 3.81 7.48 -27.12
N VAL A 424 3.77 8.03 -28.32
CA VAL A 424 2.58 8.68 -28.90
C VAL A 424 2.24 8.01 -30.21
N ASN A 425 1.03 7.48 -30.30
CA ASN A 425 0.50 6.83 -31.48
C ASN A 425 -0.67 7.66 -32.07
N GLU A 426 -0.68 7.79 -33.40
CA GLU A 426 -1.80 8.40 -34.14
C GLU A 426 -2.82 7.30 -34.44
N ILE A 427 -4.02 7.44 -33.88
CA ILE A 427 -5.11 6.48 -34.01
C ILE A 427 -6.30 7.14 -34.73
N SER A 428 -6.94 6.41 -35.64
CA SER A 428 -8.17 6.88 -36.27
C SER A 428 -9.25 7.21 -35.24
N VAL A 429 -10.00 8.31 -35.47
CA VAL A 429 -11.09 8.73 -34.56
C VAL A 429 -12.11 7.61 -34.34
N SER A 430 -12.37 6.76 -35.34
CA SER A 430 -13.29 5.63 -35.22
C SER A 430 -12.76 4.46 -34.41
N GLU A 431 -11.43 4.31 -34.25
CA GLU A 431 -10.79 3.15 -33.61
C GLU A 431 -10.31 3.42 -32.20
N ILE A 432 -10.25 4.70 -31.79
CA ILE A 432 -9.65 5.08 -30.50
C ILE A 432 -10.24 4.34 -29.31
N ILE A 433 -11.55 4.11 -29.28
CA ILE A 433 -12.22 3.39 -28.18
C ILE A 433 -11.72 1.94 -28.08
N ASN A 434 -11.69 1.25 -29.22
CA ASN A 434 -11.23 -0.14 -29.29
C ASN A 434 -9.75 -0.28 -28.93
N GLU A 435 -8.92 0.68 -29.39
CA GLU A 435 -7.49 0.67 -29.06
C GLU A 435 -7.23 0.91 -27.56
N VAL A 436 -7.97 1.83 -26.96
CA VAL A 436 -7.88 2.06 -25.49
C VAL A 436 -8.33 0.82 -24.72
N GLN A 437 -9.43 0.15 -25.13
CA GLN A 437 -9.87 -1.08 -24.46
C GLN A 437 -8.81 -2.19 -24.54
N LYS A 438 -8.21 -2.43 -25.70
CA LYS A 438 -7.16 -3.45 -25.87
C LYS A 438 -5.93 -3.22 -24.99
N LYS A 439 -5.64 -1.96 -24.66
CA LYS A 439 -4.45 -1.60 -23.87
C LYS A 439 -4.70 -1.63 -22.35
N ILE A 440 -5.96 -1.50 -21.92
CA ILE A 440 -6.33 -1.45 -20.49
C ILE A 440 -6.85 -2.80 -19.96
N THR A 441 -7.20 -3.74 -20.83
CA THR A 441 -7.54 -5.13 -20.47
C THR A 441 -6.30 -5.97 -20.31
#